data_2e5dd50773235a5da0e55b8e219c0580
#
_entry.id   2e5dd50773235a5da0e55b8e219c0580
#
_cell.length_a   1.000
_cell.length_b   1.000
_cell.length_c   1.000
_cell.angle_alpha   90.00
_cell.angle_beta   90.00
_cell.angle_gamma   90.00
#
_symmetry.space_group_name_H-M   'P 1'
#
loop_
_entity.id
_entity.type
_entity.pdbx_description
1 polymer ?
#
loop_
_entity_poly.entity_id
_entity_poly.type
_entity_poly.pdbx_seq_one_letter_code
_entity_poly.pdbx_strand_id
1 'polypeptide(L)'
;FDNKSDDDSVPMGWFVLLGVGLFGVLGWVIFQTNMGDGSALIDVKAANQPVASALDRPRGVGENERQAAEAHFNKMEKVLTGFLRAESLEEMVKWVRHRERVTPLMESYYARNPIEPLDFKTTKKYHSISLENNPFIALEVRVEEQEEGIPILIEDRPDGMLVDWESYVCYLPMSPEELAESRPTDLKELRVYASRDNFHTYEFSDEKEYDCFRLNFRGSETTLYGFVKKGTSLEREFLKAFPLVTDEYRKAAIIKARFLEGSKAMRSMLIEGLESTMWAFPNNPRGITESEPSQ
;
A
#
# COMPACT_ATOMS: atom_id res chain seq x y z
N PHE A 1 -42.55 -8.33 35.81
CA PHE A 1 -41.68 -7.27 35.22
C PHE A 1 -40.52 -7.99 34.50
N ASP A 2 -40.75 -8.29 33.25
CA ASP A 2 -39.72 -8.84 32.36
C ASP A 2 -38.84 -7.74 31.82
N ASN A 3 -37.58 -7.75 32.14
CA ASN A 3 -36.57 -6.86 31.61
C ASN A 3 -35.83 -7.61 30.49
N LYS A 4 -36.27 -7.43 29.26
CA LYS A 4 -35.66 -7.95 28.06
C LYS A 4 -34.49 -7.02 27.70
N SER A 5 -33.28 -7.42 27.99
CA SER A 5 -32.07 -6.76 27.50
C SER A 5 -31.90 -7.09 26.01
N ASP A 6 -32.14 -6.13 25.14
CA ASP A 6 -31.78 -6.20 23.73
C ASP A 6 -30.24 -6.14 23.65
N ASP A 7 -29.66 -7.29 23.27
CA ASP A 7 -28.23 -7.43 23.01
C ASP A 7 -27.98 -7.00 21.56
N ASP A 8 -27.81 -5.68 21.35
CA ASP A 8 -27.39 -5.09 20.07
C ASP A 8 -25.89 -5.35 19.84
N SER A 9 -25.54 -6.61 19.57
CA SER A 9 -24.21 -6.95 19.07
C SER A 9 -24.09 -6.53 17.59
N VAL A 10 -23.47 -5.39 17.36
CA VAL A 10 -23.11 -4.91 16.02
C VAL A 10 -22.14 -5.93 15.38
N PRO A 11 -22.41 -6.44 14.16
CA PRO A 11 -21.56 -7.43 13.52
C PRO A 11 -20.13 -6.90 13.34
N MET A 12 -19.13 -7.70 13.74
CA MET A 12 -17.72 -7.33 13.72
C MET A 12 -17.21 -6.89 12.32
N GLY A 13 -17.86 -7.35 11.27
CA GLY A 13 -17.59 -6.92 9.89
C GLY A 13 -17.80 -5.41 9.63
N TRP A 14 -18.68 -4.76 10.38
CA TRP A 14 -18.92 -3.31 10.26
C TRP A 14 -17.73 -2.47 10.73
N PHE A 15 -16.98 -2.94 11.72
CA PHE A 15 -15.78 -2.24 12.21
C PHE A 15 -14.61 -2.34 11.23
N VAL A 16 -14.52 -3.42 10.46
CA VAL A 16 -13.51 -3.55 9.39
C VAL A 16 -13.80 -2.58 8.24
N LEU A 17 -15.07 -2.41 7.87
CA LEU A 17 -15.50 -1.46 6.83
C LEU A 17 -15.32 0.01 7.29
N LEU A 18 -15.65 0.35 8.54
CA LEU A 18 -15.41 1.69 9.09
C LEU A 18 -13.91 2.02 9.19
N GLY A 19 -13.06 1.04 9.53
CA GLY A 19 -11.61 1.21 9.57
C GLY A 19 -11.01 1.47 8.18
N VAL A 20 -11.52 0.85 7.13
CA VAL A 20 -11.09 1.08 5.74
C VAL A 20 -11.44 2.49 5.28
N GLY A 21 -12.61 3.03 5.68
CA GLY A 21 -13.08 4.35 5.30
C GLY A 21 -12.26 5.49 5.91
N LEU A 22 -12.07 5.51 7.22
CA LEU A 22 -11.47 6.66 7.93
C LEU A 22 -9.99 6.91 7.59
N PHE A 23 -9.27 5.87 7.16
CA PHE A 23 -7.84 5.95 6.84
C PHE A 23 -7.55 6.00 5.33
N GLY A 24 -8.52 5.75 4.47
CA GLY A 24 -8.39 5.85 3.02
C GLY A 24 -8.08 7.27 2.56
N VAL A 25 -8.77 8.27 3.12
CA VAL A 25 -8.57 9.69 2.81
C VAL A 25 -7.21 10.19 3.30
N LEU A 26 -6.78 9.80 4.51
CA LEU A 26 -5.45 10.16 5.01
C LEU A 26 -4.34 9.55 4.16
N GLY A 27 -4.47 8.29 3.73
CA GLY A 27 -3.54 7.65 2.82
C GLY A 27 -3.50 8.31 1.45
N TRP A 28 -4.66 8.72 0.93
CA TRP A 28 -4.79 9.41 -0.34
C TRP A 28 -4.27 10.85 -0.29
N VAL A 29 -4.57 11.60 0.76
CA VAL A 29 -4.04 12.96 0.97
C VAL A 29 -2.52 12.90 1.10
N ILE A 30 -1.95 11.92 1.82
CA ILE A 30 -0.51 11.73 1.92
C ILE A 30 0.08 11.27 0.58
N PHE A 31 -0.63 10.47 -0.20
CA PHE A 31 -0.25 10.11 -1.56
C PHE A 31 -0.23 11.36 -2.46
N GLN A 32 -1.21 12.26 -2.37
CA GLN A 32 -1.24 13.54 -3.11
C GLN A 32 -0.19 14.55 -2.61
N THR A 33 0.00 14.69 -1.29
CA THR A 33 0.98 15.65 -0.74
C THR A 33 2.41 15.23 -0.95
N ASN A 34 2.69 13.92 -1.07
CA ASN A 34 4.02 13.43 -1.44
C ASN A 34 4.36 13.63 -2.92
N MET A 35 3.40 13.96 -3.77
CA MET A 35 3.65 14.36 -5.16
C MET A 35 3.94 15.85 -5.33
N GLY A 36 3.74 16.68 -4.31
CA GLY A 36 4.03 18.11 -4.29
C GLY A 36 5.25 18.42 -3.44
N ASP A 37 6.36 18.81 -4.07
CA ASP A 37 7.60 19.34 -3.49
C ASP A 37 8.67 18.34 -3.01
N GLY A 38 9.13 17.53 -3.92
CA GLY A 38 10.46 16.91 -3.82
C GLY A 38 11.19 17.10 -5.13
N SER A 39 11.80 18.24 -5.34
CA SER A 39 12.66 18.52 -6.52
C SER A 39 13.90 17.64 -6.53
N ALA A 40 13.74 16.39 -6.96
CA ALA A 40 14.73 15.75 -7.80
C ALA A 40 14.26 16.00 -9.21
N LEU A 41 15.02 16.78 -9.96
CA LEU A 41 14.80 17.10 -11.38
C LEU A 41 14.74 15.82 -12.22
N ILE A 42 13.60 15.18 -12.21
CA ILE A 42 13.15 14.33 -13.29
C ILE A 42 12.21 15.25 -14.07
N ASP A 43 12.49 15.41 -15.33
CA ASP A 43 11.73 16.25 -16.26
C ASP A 43 10.29 15.75 -16.37
N VAL A 44 9.44 16.12 -15.40
CA VAL A 44 8.01 15.76 -15.28
C VAL A 44 7.16 16.54 -16.30
N LYS A 45 7.80 17.32 -17.18
CA LYS A 45 7.09 18.15 -18.15
C LYS A 45 6.32 17.36 -19.22
N ALA A 46 6.58 16.05 -19.35
CA ALA A 46 5.87 15.21 -20.32
C ALA A 46 4.76 14.31 -19.73
N ALA A 47 4.71 14.10 -18.39
CA ALA A 47 3.78 13.16 -17.77
C ALA A 47 2.60 13.82 -17.02
N ASN A 48 2.61 15.14 -16.82
CA ASN A 48 1.55 15.88 -16.14
C ASN A 48 0.57 16.55 -17.11
N GLN A 49 0.03 15.80 -18.05
CA GLN A 49 -1.22 16.24 -18.68
C GLN A 49 -2.37 15.58 -17.90
N PRO A 50 -3.21 16.35 -17.16
CA PRO A 50 -4.46 15.82 -16.67
C PRO A 50 -5.26 15.39 -17.91
N VAL A 51 -5.56 14.09 -18.02
CA VAL A 51 -6.52 13.64 -19.02
C VAL A 51 -7.85 14.23 -18.59
N ALA A 52 -8.21 15.33 -19.24
CA ALA A 52 -9.44 16.05 -18.98
C ALA A 52 -10.63 15.09 -19.07
N SER A 53 -11.56 15.24 -18.14
CA SER A 53 -12.82 14.50 -18.18
C SER A 53 -13.43 14.66 -19.59
N ALA A 54 -13.97 13.59 -20.15
CA ALA A 54 -14.55 13.56 -21.51
C ALA A 54 -15.71 14.56 -21.74
N LEU A 55 -16.05 15.37 -20.71
CA LEU A 55 -17.09 16.40 -20.74
C LEU A 55 -16.56 17.82 -20.87
N ASP A 56 -15.30 18.09 -20.50
CA ASP A 56 -14.65 19.38 -20.78
C ASP A 56 -13.89 19.25 -22.10
N ARG A 57 -14.51 19.68 -23.19
CA ARG A 57 -13.89 19.69 -24.51
C ARG A 57 -12.71 20.67 -24.54
N PRO A 58 -11.44 20.21 -24.50
CA PRO A 58 -10.34 21.05 -24.94
C PRO A 58 -10.54 21.27 -26.46
N ARG A 59 -10.62 22.50 -26.88
CA ARG A 59 -10.58 22.85 -28.31
C ARG A 59 -9.21 22.40 -28.82
N GLY A 60 -9.17 21.29 -29.58
CA GLY A 60 -7.96 20.87 -30.32
C GLY A 60 -7.51 19.42 -30.17
N VAL A 61 -8.19 18.57 -29.37
CA VAL A 61 -7.87 17.13 -29.33
C VAL A 61 -8.38 16.44 -30.59
N GLY A 62 -7.51 15.81 -31.34
CA GLY A 62 -7.86 15.07 -32.55
C GLY A 62 -8.79 13.88 -32.26
N GLU A 63 -9.62 13.49 -33.24
CA GLU A 63 -10.54 12.36 -33.10
C GLU A 63 -9.81 11.06 -32.72
N ASN A 64 -8.61 10.84 -33.26
CA ASN A 64 -7.77 9.68 -32.95
C ASN A 64 -7.32 9.65 -31.48
N GLU A 65 -7.00 10.81 -30.88
CA GLU A 65 -6.60 10.91 -29.47
C GLU A 65 -7.78 10.63 -28.53
N ARG A 66 -8.99 11.07 -28.92
CA ARG A 66 -10.22 10.77 -28.18
C ARG A 66 -10.54 9.29 -28.19
N GLN A 67 -10.45 8.65 -29.35
CA GLN A 67 -10.67 7.20 -29.50
C GLN A 67 -9.64 6.40 -28.71
N ALA A 68 -8.37 6.82 -28.70
CA ALA A 68 -7.32 6.19 -27.91
C ALA A 68 -7.59 6.32 -26.40
N ALA A 69 -7.99 7.50 -25.92
CA ALA A 69 -8.32 7.73 -24.51
C ALA A 69 -9.56 6.92 -24.08
N GLU A 70 -10.58 6.83 -24.92
CA GLU A 70 -11.78 6.02 -24.67
C GLU A 70 -11.44 4.52 -24.63
N ALA A 71 -10.63 4.03 -25.55
CA ALA A 71 -10.18 2.65 -25.57
C ALA A 71 -9.34 2.30 -24.33
N HIS A 72 -8.50 3.24 -23.88
CA HIS A 72 -7.72 3.08 -22.64
C HIS A 72 -8.60 3.03 -21.40
N PHE A 73 -9.58 3.94 -21.30
CA PHE A 73 -10.56 3.94 -20.21
C PHE A 73 -11.37 2.63 -20.18
N ASN A 74 -11.85 2.14 -21.33
CA ASN A 74 -12.60 0.89 -21.42
C ASN A 74 -11.76 -0.33 -20.97
N LYS A 75 -10.45 -0.34 -21.27
CA LYS A 75 -9.55 -1.39 -20.77
C LYS A 75 -9.44 -1.36 -19.24
N MET A 76 -9.26 -0.16 -18.67
CA MET A 76 -9.19 0.04 -17.23
C MET A 76 -10.49 -0.41 -16.54
N GLU A 77 -11.65 0.01 -17.05
CA GLU A 77 -12.95 -0.37 -16.52
C GLU A 77 -13.19 -1.89 -16.56
N LYS A 78 -12.75 -2.54 -17.64
CA LYS A 78 -12.81 -4.01 -17.75
C LYS A 78 -12.00 -4.70 -16.65
N VAL A 79 -10.79 -4.22 -16.37
CA VAL A 79 -9.90 -4.79 -15.33
C VAL A 79 -10.52 -4.58 -13.94
N LEU A 80 -11.00 -3.36 -13.67
CA LEU A 80 -11.66 -3.05 -12.40
C LEU A 80 -12.90 -3.91 -12.19
N THR A 81 -13.74 -4.05 -13.22
CA THR A 81 -14.95 -4.89 -13.14
C THR A 81 -14.59 -6.35 -12.90
N GLY A 82 -13.62 -6.88 -13.64
CA GLY A 82 -13.18 -8.27 -13.46
C GLY A 82 -12.54 -8.56 -12.10
N PHE A 83 -11.87 -7.56 -11.51
CA PHE A 83 -11.24 -7.70 -10.21
C PHE A 83 -12.23 -7.49 -9.04
N LEU A 84 -12.98 -6.38 -9.05
CA LEU A 84 -13.82 -5.99 -7.91
C LEU A 84 -15.15 -6.76 -7.83
N ARG A 85 -15.65 -7.25 -8.97
CA ARG A 85 -16.87 -8.06 -9.02
C ARG A 85 -16.60 -9.56 -9.06
N ALA A 86 -15.35 -9.99 -8.87
CA ALA A 86 -15.02 -11.41 -8.81
C ALA A 86 -15.72 -12.06 -7.62
N GLU A 87 -16.37 -13.20 -7.87
CA GLU A 87 -17.07 -14.00 -6.86
C GLU A 87 -16.18 -15.10 -6.27
N SER A 88 -15.02 -15.32 -6.88
CA SER A 88 -14.05 -16.34 -6.47
C SER A 88 -12.61 -15.86 -6.61
N LEU A 89 -11.72 -16.52 -5.86
CA LEU A 89 -10.28 -16.28 -5.97
C LEU A 89 -9.76 -16.60 -7.38
N GLU A 90 -10.25 -17.66 -8.00
CA GLU A 90 -9.85 -18.05 -9.36
C GLU A 90 -10.18 -16.95 -10.40
N GLU A 91 -11.30 -16.26 -10.23
CA GLU A 91 -11.66 -15.13 -11.08
C GLU A 91 -10.79 -13.91 -10.80
N MET A 92 -10.58 -13.58 -9.52
CA MET A 92 -9.83 -12.41 -9.09
C MET A 92 -8.37 -12.46 -9.53
N VAL A 93 -7.72 -13.63 -9.41
CA VAL A 93 -6.31 -13.85 -9.77
C VAL A 93 -6.03 -13.54 -11.25
N LYS A 94 -7.04 -13.63 -12.13
CA LYS A 94 -6.87 -13.30 -13.56
C LYS A 94 -6.52 -11.83 -13.80
N TRP A 95 -6.82 -10.96 -12.86
CA TRP A 95 -6.73 -9.52 -12.98
C TRP A 95 -5.60 -8.88 -12.16
N VAL A 96 -4.80 -9.71 -11.45
CA VAL A 96 -3.73 -9.19 -10.58
C VAL A 96 -2.35 -9.34 -11.20
N ARG A 97 -1.45 -8.43 -10.85
CA ARG A 97 -0.04 -8.53 -11.20
C ARG A 97 0.69 -9.54 -10.31
N HIS A 98 1.85 -10.01 -10.74
CA HIS A 98 2.71 -10.95 -9.99
C HIS A 98 1.98 -12.23 -9.53
N ARG A 99 1.17 -12.84 -10.39
CA ARG A 99 0.29 -13.97 -10.04
C ARG A 99 0.97 -15.09 -9.27
N GLU A 100 2.16 -15.52 -9.72
CA GLU A 100 2.89 -16.60 -9.06
C GLU A 100 3.22 -16.28 -7.60
N ARG A 101 3.58 -15.02 -7.32
CA ARG A 101 3.85 -14.53 -5.99
C ARG A 101 2.57 -14.34 -5.18
N VAL A 102 1.56 -13.68 -5.74
CA VAL A 102 0.41 -13.22 -4.95
C VAL A 102 -0.65 -14.30 -4.74
N THR A 103 -0.76 -15.32 -5.61
CA THR A 103 -1.78 -16.37 -5.46
C THR A 103 -1.74 -17.03 -4.07
N PRO A 104 -0.62 -17.56 -3.56
CA PRO A 104 -0.58 -18.15 -2.23
C PRO A 104 -0.86 -17.14 -1.11
N LEU A 105 -0.50 -15.87 -1.30
CA LEU A 105 -0.82 -14.81 -0.35
C LEU A 105 -2.33 -14.52 -0.33
N MET A 106 -2.96 -14.47 -1.50
CA MET A 106 -4.41 -14.30 -1.66
C MET A 106 -5.18 -15.48 -1.04
N GLU A 107 -4.74 -16.71 -1.26
CA GLU A 107 -5.32 -17.90 -0.64
C GLU A 107 -5.33 -17.78 0.88
N SER A 108 -4.17 -17.44 1.48
CA SER A 108 -4.04 -17.24 2.93
C SER A 108 -4.89 -16.07 3.45
N TYR A 109 -4.95 -14.97 2.70
CA TYR A 109 -5.72 -13.79 3.06
C TYR A 109 -7.22 -14.04 3.01
N TYR A 110 -7.72 -14.58 1.90
CA TYR A 110 -9.15 -14.83 1.69
C TYR A 110 -9.69 -16.05 2.46
N ALA A 111 -8.85 -16.90 3.00
CA ALA A 111 -9.27 -17.90 3.99
C ALA A 111 -9.81 -17.27 5.29
N ARG A 112 -9.39 -16.03 5.59
CA ARG A 112 -9.81 -15.28 6.80
C ARG A 112 -10.72 -14.09 6.47
N ASN A 113 -10.71 -13.61 5.23
CA ASN A 113 -11.44 -12.45 4.76
C ASN A 113 -12.26 -12.88 3.54
N PRO A 114 -13.56 -13.16 3.65
CA PRO A 114 -14.36 -13.60 2.51
C PRO A 114 -14.29 -12.64 1.33
N ILE A 115 -14.32 -13.18 0.11
CA ILE A 115 -14.43 -12.37 -1.11
C ILE A 115 -15.85 -11.83 -1.17
N GLU A 116 -15.98 -10.51 -1.20
CA GLU A 116 -17.26 -9.82 -1.36
C GLU A 116 -17.22 -9.02 -2.66
N PRO A 117 -18.00 -9.40 -3.67
CA PRO A 117 -18.12 -8.63 -4.91
C PRO A 117 -18.62 -7.21 -4.63
N LEU A 118 -17.92 -6.22 -5.16
CA LEU A 118 -18.27 -4.81 -4.94
C LEU A 118 -19.04 -4.26 -6.13
N ASP A 119 -20.21 -3.65 -5.87
CA ASP A 119 -20.85 -2.78 -6.84
C ASP A 119 -20.29 -1.38 -6.70
N PHE A 120 -19.60 -0.92 -7.75
CA PHE A 120 -18.83 0.32 -7.75
C PHE A 120 -19.12 1.18 -8.96
N LYS A 121 -18.85 2.48 -8.81
CA LYS A 121 -18.80 3.44 -9.92
C LYS A 121 -17.38 3.90 -10.12
N THR A 122 -16.85 3.72 -11.33
CA THR A 122 -15.51 4.20 -11.68
C THR A 122 -15.49 5.73 -11.64
N THR A 123 -14.51 6.30 -10.95
CA THR A 123 -14.29 7.73 -11.04
C THR A 123 -13.59 8.05 -12.34
N LYS A 124 -13.97 9.18 -12.97
CA LYS A 124 -13.24 9.68 -14.15
C LYS A 124 -11.93 10.37 -13.78
N LYS A 125 -11.61 10.42 -12.47
CA LYS A 125 -10.37 10.99 -11.97
C LYS A 125 -9.37 9.87 -11.72
N TYR A 126 -8.32 9.84 -12.50
CA TYR A 126 -7.19 8.95 -12.31
C TYR A 126 -5.89 9.71 -12.60
N HIS A 127 -4.80 9.22 -12.05
CA HIS A 127 -3.47 9.79 -12.21
C HIS A 127 -2.54 8.73 -12.79
N SER A 128 -1.85 9.08 -13.88
CA SER A 128 -0.74 8.27 -14.37
C SER A 128 0.49 8.57 -13.53
N ILE A 129 1.12 7.54 -13.03
CA ILE A 129 2.36 7.62 -12.24
C ILE A 129 3.39 6.66 -12.84
N SER A 130 4.66 6.92 -12.60
CA SER A 130 5.74 6.03 -13.01
C SER A 130 6.49 5.54 -11.78
N LEU A 131 6.61 4.23 -11.64
CA LEU A 131 7.44 3.60 -10.61
C LEU A 131 8.62 2.92 -11.30
N GLU A 132 9.83 3.47 -11.14
CA GLU A 132 11.05 2.95 -11.77
C GLU A 132 10.88 2.63 -13.27
N ASN A 133 10.28 3.57 -14.01
CA ASN A 133 9.95 3.47 -15.44
C ASN A 133 8.77 2.53 -15.81
N ASN A 134 8.11 1.91 -14.85
CA ASN A 134 6.88 1.17 -15.12
C ASN A 134 5.67 2.12 -14.99
N PRO A 135 4.77 2.17 -15.99
CA PRO A 135 3.60 3.01 -15.93
C PRO A 135 2.53 2.38 -15.04
N PHE A 136 1.97 3.21 -14.16
CA PHE A 136 0.85 2.86 -13.31
C PHE A 136 -0.25 3.90 -13.40
N ILE A 137 -1.45 3.46 -13.12
CA ILE A 137 -2.64 4.29 -12.97
C ILE A 137 -3.09 4.19 -11.52
N ALA A 138 -3.09 5.32 -10.83
CA ALA A 138 -3.68 5.44 -9.50
C ALA A 138 -5.07 6.06 -9.63
N LEU A 139 -6.06 5.39 -9.09
CA LEU A 139 -7.45 5.85 -9.11
C LEU A 139 -8.17 5.48 -7.82
N GLU A 140 -9.35 6.06 -7.67
CA GLU A 140 -10.27 5.79 -6.59
C GLU A 140 -11.59 5.29 -7.17
N VAL A 141 -12.11 4.19 -6.68
CA VAL A 141 -13.44 3.71 -7.00
C VAL A 141 -14.39 4.03 -5.86
N ARG A 142 -15.64 4.38 -6.21
CA ARG A 142 -16.68 4.68 -5.22
C ARG A 142 -17.67 3.53 -5.13
N VAL A 143 -17.95 3.09 -3.92
CA VAL A 143 -19.01 2.16 -3.59
C VAL A 143 -20.20 2.97 -3.08
N GLU A 144 -21.43 2.65 -3.51
CA GLU A 144 -22.61 3.50 -3.24
C GLU A 144 -22.87 3.79 -1.76
N GLU A 145 -22.50 2.85 -0.88
CA GLU A 145 -22.74 2.96 0.56
C GLU A 145 -21.52 3.50 1.35
N GLN A 146 -20.44 3.87 0.67
CA GLN A 146 -19.21 4.36 1.31
C GLN A 146 -18.96 5.83 0.94
N GLU A 147 -18.75 6.67 1.96
CA GLU A 147 -18.40 8.09 1.74
C GLU A 147 -17.01 8.23 1.12
N GLU A 148 -16.11 7.33 1.44
CA GLU A 148 -14.73 7.33 0.98
C GLU A 148 -14.52 6.35 -0.16
N GLY A 149 -13.74 6.76 -1.16
CA GLY A 149 -13.39 5.89 -2.27
C GLY A 149 -12.30 4.90 -1.90
N ILE A 150 -12.30 3.78 -2.59
CA ILE A 150 -11.29 2.74 -2.44
C ILE A 150 -10.14 3.04 -3.40
N PRO A 151 -8.91 3.30 -2.90
CA PRO A 151 -7.76 3.53 -3.75
C PRO A 151 -7.31 2.23 -4.42
N ILE A 152 -7.10 2.29 -5.73
CA ILE A 152 -6.63 1.16 -6.54
C ILE A 152 -5.43 1.61 -7.37
N LEU A 153 -4.43 0.75 -7.44
CA LEU A 153 -3.26 0.89 -8.29
C LEU A 153 -3.30 -0.17 -9.38
N ILE A 154 -3.20 0.27 -10.63
CA ILE A 154 -3.19 -0.59 -11.81
C ILE A 154 -1.86 -0.40 -12.53
N GLU A 155 -1.15 -1.47 -12.84
CA GLU A 155 -0.01 -1.46 -13.73
C GLU A 155 -0.49 -1.46 -15.18
N ASP A 156 -0.06 -0.47 -15.97
CA ASP A 156 -0.42 -0.34 -17.39
C ASP A 156 0.69 -0.93 -18.25
N ARG A 157 0.52 -2.18 -18.67
CA ARG A 157 1.51 -2.94 -19.44
C ARG A 157 1.11 -3.03 -20.91
N PRO A 158 2.07 -3.26 -21.82
CA PRO A 158 1.76 -3.49 -23.24
C PRO A 158 0.84 -4.68 -23.48
N ASP A 159 0.92 -5.72 -22.65
CA ASP A 159 0.13 -6.94 -22.74
C ASP A 159 -1.21 -6.87 -21.97
N GLY A 160 -1.47 -5.78 -21.25
CA GLY A 160 -2.72 -5.54 -20.54
C GLY A 160 -2.53 -4.82 -19.21
N MET A 161 -3.63 -4.42 -18.62
CA MET A 161 -3.66 -3.77 -17.31
C MET A 161 -3.89 -4.81 -16.20
N LEU A 162 -3.21 -4.65 -15.05
CA LEU A 162 -3.32 -5.55 -13.92
C LEU A 162 -3.36 -4.77 -12.60
N VAL A 163 -4.22 -5.19 -11.67
CA VAL A 163 -4.36 -4.57 -10.34
C VAL A 163 -3.20 -5.01 -9.44
N ASP A 164 -2.64 -4.07 -8.70
CA ASP A 164 -1.73 -4.38 -7.58
C ASP A 164 -2.54 -4.78 -6.34
N TRP A 165 -2.77 -6.07 -6.19
CA TRP A 165 -3.56 -6.63 -5.10
C TRP A 165 -2.93 -6.38 -3.73
N GLU A 166 -1.60 -6.47 -3.64
CA GLU A 166 -0.90 -6.29 -2.36
C GLU A 166 -1.06 -4.86 -1.81
N SER A 167 -1.06 -3.85 -2.69
CA SER A 167 -1.36 -2.47 -2.27
C SER A 167 -2.85 -2.25 -1.98
N TYR A 168 -3.74 -2.91 -2.73
CA TYR A 168 -5.19 -2.82 -2.54
C TYR A 168 -5.60 -3.27 -1.13
N VAL A 169 -5.16 -4.45 -0.69
CA VAL A 169 -5.45 -4.96 0.66
C VAL A 169 -4.47 -4.47 1.72
N CYS A 170 -3.41 -3.72 1.34
CA CYS A 170 -2.28 -3.38 2.19
C CYS A 170 -1.72 -4.64 2.89
N TYR A 171 -1.36 -5.63 2.08
CA TYR A 171 -1.02 -6.97 2.57
C TYR A 171 0.06 -6.95 3.65
N LEU A 172 -0.21 -7.64 4.75
CA LEU A 172 0.72 -7.94 5.83
C LEU A 172 0.71 -9.45 6.10
N PRO A 173 1.85 -10.06 6.41
CA PRO A 173 1.93 -11.50 6.70
C PRO A 173 1.19 -11.91 7.99
N MET A 174 0.98 -10.96 8.89
CA MET A 174 0.23 -11.06 10.14
C MET A 174 -0.33 -9.70 10.54
N SER A 175 -1.28 -9.64 11.48
CA SER A 175 -1.78 -8.35 11.96
C SER A 175 -0.69 -7.57 12.71
N PRO A 176 -0.76 -6.23 12.76
CA PRO A 176 0.19 -5.42 13.52
C PRO A 176 0.24 -5.77 15.02
N GLU A 177 -0.90 -6.15 15.58
CA GLU A 177 -1.03 -6.59 16.97
C GLU A 177 -0.30 -7.92 17.20
N GLU A 178 -0.56 -8.90 16.32
CA GLU A 178 0.12 -10.19 16.34
C GLU A 178 1.63 -10.06 16.11
N LEU A 179 2.04 -9.14 15.24
CA LEU A 179 3.46 -8.80 15.00
C LEU A 179 4.12 -8.25 16.28
N ALA A 180 3.42 -7.39 17.02
CA ALA A 180 3.90 -6.79 18.26
C ALA A 180 3.98 -7.82 19.41
N GLU A 181 3.04 -8.78 19.46
CA GLU A 181 2.98 -9.82 20.48
C GLU A 181 3.98 -10.95 20.22
N SER A 182 3.97 -11.53 19.02
CA SER A 182 4.79 -12.70 18.66
C SER A 182 6.27 -12.36 18.47
N ARG A 183 6.57 -11.12 18.07
CA ARG A 183 7.94 -10.60 17.89
C ARG A 183 8.83 -11.52 17.06
N PRO A 184 8.46 -11.82 15.80
CA PRO A 184 9.20 -12.76 14.97
C PRO A 184 10.63 -12.28 14.73
N THR A 185 11.59 -13.20 14.88
CA THR A 185 13.02 -12.93 14.65
C THR A 185 13.44 -13.19 13.21
N ASP A 186 12.62 -13.87 12.45
CA ASP A 186 12.78 -14.01 10.99
C ASP A 186 12.35 -12.72 10.29
N LEU A 187 12.95 -12.48 9.12
CA LEU A 187 12.74 -11.25 8.36
C LEU A 187 11.33 -11.19 7.78
N LYS A 188 10.58 -10.15 8.14
CA LYS A 188 9.22 -9.90 7.63
C LYS A 188 9.19 -8.74 6.66
N GLU A 189 8.44 -8.91 5.57
CA GLU A 189 8.10 -7.84 4.64
C GLU A 189 6.83 -7.13 5.14
N LEU A 190 6.95 -5.84 5.39
CA LEU A 190 5.90 -5.05 6.03
C LEU A 190 5.55 -3.83 5.19
N ARG A 191 4.26 -3.58 5.00
CA ARG A 191 3.73 -2.33 4.43
C ARG A 191 3.37 -1.39 5.56
N VAL A 192 4.10 -0.30 5.65
CA VAL A 192 4.01 0.65 6.76
C VAL A 192 3.85 2.07 6.25
N TYR A 193 3.35 2.94 7.11
CA TYR A 193 3.64 4.37 7.05
C TYR A 193 4.84 4.63 7.94
N ALA A 194 5.94 5.08 7.35
CA ALA A 194 7.15 5.40 8.08
C ALA A 194 7.34 6.91 8.19
N SER A 195 7.78 7.39 9.35
CA SER A 195 8.24 8.74 9.59
C SER A 195 9.49 8.70 10.45
N ARG A 196 10.41 9.65 10.25
CA ARG A 196 11.60 9.73 11.08
C ARG A 196 11.23 10.13 12.51
N ASP A 197 11.87 9.48 13.51
CA ASP A 197 11.64 9.69 14.93
C ASP A 197 12.97 9.81 15.67
N ASN A 198 12.94 10.22 16.92
CA ASN A 198 14.09 10.33 17.81
C ASN A 198 13.99 9.41 19.04
N PHE A 199 13.12 8.40 18.97
CA PHE A 199 12.98 7.43 20.04
C PHE A 199 14.16 6.45 20.04
N HIS A 200 14.76 6.24 21.22
CA HIS A 200 15.86 5.28 21.42
C HIS A 200 15.65 4.51 22.72
N THR A 201 15.95 3.22 22.71
CA THR A 201 15.70 2.35 23.87
C THR A 201 16.52 1.06 23.82
N TYR A 202 16.93 0.56 24.99
CA TYR A 202 17.66 -0.71 25.18
C TYR A 202 18.78 -0.93 24.15
N GLU A 203 18.67 -1.98 23.32
CA GLU A 203 19.65 -2.37 22.30
C GLU A 203 19.82 -1.28 21.22
N PHE A 204 18.86 -0.40 21.10
CA PHE A 204 18.86 0.73 20.17
C PHE A 204 19.04 2.07 20.88
N SER A 205 19.70 2.09 22.05
CA SER A 205 19.88 3.32 22.84
C SER A 205 20.98 4.26 22.34
N ASP A 206 21.91 3.78 21.52
CA ASP A 206 22.98 4.64 21.00
C ASP A 206 22.53 5.35 19.72
N GLU A 207 22.23 6.64 19.88
CA GLU A 207 21.89 7.54 18.76
C GLU A 207 22.99 7.68 17.71
N LYS A 208 24.24 7.30 18.02
CA LYS A 208 25.33 7.31 17.04
C LYS A 208 25.35 6.07 16.17
N GLU A 209 24.73 4.98 16.61
CA GLU A 209 24.69 3.72 15.89
C GLU A 209 23.41 3.55 15.04
N TYR A 210 22.29 4.15 15.48
CA TYR A 210 20.99 3.93 14.84
C TYR A 210 20.23 5.23 14.56
N ASP A 211 19.54 5.28 13.42
CA ASP A 211 18.42 6.18 13.16
C ASP A 211 17.10 5.46 13.45
N CYS A 212 16.16 6.18 14.05
CA CYS A 212 14.83 5.65 14.41
C CYS A 212 13.76 6.13 13.43
N PHE A 213 12.82 5.23 13.13
CA PHE A 213 11.63 5.50 12.33
C PHE A 213 10.40 4.95 13.04
N ARG A 214 9.37 5.78 13.17
CA ARG A 214 8.06 5.35 13.64
C ARG A 214 7.35 4.62 12.51
N LEU A 215 6.80 3.45 12.82
CA LEU A 215 6.11 2.57 11.89
C LEU A 215 4.64 2.46 12.31
N ASN A 216 3.75 2.99 11.47
CA ASN A 216 2.31 2.87 11.64
C ASN A 216 1.74 1.96 10.56
N PHE A 217 0.62 1.32 10.85
CA PHE A 217 -0.03 0.39 9.95
C PHE A 217 -1.42 0.89 9.56
N ARG A 218 -1.84 0.59 8.34
CA ARG A 218 -3.17 0.96 7.86
C ARG A 218 -4.24 0.22 8.67
N GLY A 219 -5.21 0.96 9.22
CA GLY A 219 -6.33 0.36 9.95
C GLY A 219 -5.97 -0.21 11.34
N SER A 220 -4.79 0.15 11.92
CA SER A 220 -4.38 -0.28 13.26
C SER A 220 -3.85 0.90 14.06
N GLU A 221 -4.10 0.88 15.36
CA GLU A 221 -3.54 1.82 16.34
C GLU A 221 -2.14 1.38 16.82
N THR A 222 -1.70 0.20 16.40
CA THR A 222 -0.39 -0.32 16.79
C THR A 222 0.72 0.48 16.15
N THR A 223 1.64 0.96 16.98
CA THR A 223 2.86 1.64 16.58
C THR A 223 4.07 0.82 16.95
N LEU A 224 4.96 0.61 15.98
CA LEU A 224 6.29 0.03 16.21
C LEU A 224 7.37 1.05 15.85
N TYR A 225 8.60 0.78 16.27
CA TYR A 225 9.77 1.58 15.94
C TYR A 225 10.77 0.74 15.17
N GLY A 226 11.18 1.23 14.03
CA GLY A 226 12.18 0.60 13.18
C GLY A 226 13.52 1.32 13.30
N PHE A 227 14.60 0.56 13.43
CA PHE A 227 15.94 1.10 13.58
C PHE A 227 16.81 0.70 12.39
N VAL A 228 17.48 1.68 11.80
CA VAL A 228 18.41 1.48 10.69
C VAL A 228 19.82 1.80 11.18
N LYS A 229 20.77 0.91 10.90
CA LYS A 229 22.15 1.08 11.32
C LYS A 229 22.81 2.21 10.53
N LYS A 230 23.41 3.18 11.23
CA LYS A 230 24.15 4.32 10.66
C LYS A 230 25.40 3.88 9.93
N GLY A 231 25.82 4.68 8.95
CA GLY A 231 26.99 4.41 8.10
C GLY A 231 26.72 3.42 6.97
N THR A 232 25.47 2.89 6.84
CA THR A 232 25.11 1.92 5.79
C THR A 232 24.52 2.61 4.53
N SER A 233 24.43 1.86 3.43
CA SER A 233 23.68 2.30 2.24
C SER A 233 22.20 2.45 2.56
N LEU A 234 21.67 1.53 3.37
CA LEU A 234 20.27 1.54 3.78
C LEU A 234 19.89 2.79 4.58
N GLU A 235 20.77 3.26 5.48
CA GLU A 235 20.56 4.54 6.16
C GLU A 235 20.39 5.68 5.17
N ARG A 236 21.29 5.79 4.18
CA ARG A 236 21.21 6.85 3.16
C ARG A 236 19.91 6.80 2.36
N GLU A 237 19.44 5.60 2.02
CA GLU A 237 18.16 5.41 1.34
C GLU A 237 16.98 5.86 2.21
N PHE A 238 16.98 5.48 3.49
CA PHE A 238 15.96 5.89 4.45
C PHE A 238 15.96 7.41 4.68
N LEU A 239 17.13 8.03 4.88
CA LEU A 239 17.21 9.47 5.08
C LEU A 239 16.77 10.27 3.84
N LYS A 240 17.02 9.73 2.64
CA LYS A 240 16.51 10.31 1.39
C LYS A 240 15.00 10.17 1.27
N ALA A 241 14.46 9.03 1.63
CA ALA A 241 13.02 8.75 1.56
C ALA A 241 12.22 9.50 2.65
N PHE A 242 12.79 9.63 3.86
CA PHE A 242 12.15 10.19 5.05
C PHE A 242 13.02 11.31 5.66
N PRO A 243 13.14 12.47 4.98
CA PRO A 243 14.11 13.49 5.36
C PRO A 243 13.76 14.28 6.62
N LEU A 244 12.48 14.32 7.01
CA LEU A 244 11.98 15.16 8.09
C LEU A 244 11.62 14.35 9.34
N VAL A 245 11.97 14.88 10.51
CA VAL A 245 11.53 14.40 11.82
C VAL A 245 10.25 15.15 12.18
N THR A 246 9.09 14.61 11.79
CA THR A 246 7.78 15.17 12.10
C THR A 246 6.70 14.11 12.02
N ASP A 247 5.74 14.16 12.93
CA ASP A 247 4.59 13.26 12.95
C ASP A 247 3.64 13.48 11.74
N GLU A 248 3.68 14.67 11.16
CA GLU A 248 2.84 15.03 10.01
C GLU A 248 3.38 14.47 8.68
N TYR A 249 4.68 14.13 8.62
CA TYR A 249 5.33 13.69 7.39
C TYR A 249 5.62 12.20 7.42
N ARG A 250 4.58 11.42 7.21
CA ARG A 250 4.69 9.96 7.08
C ARG A 250 4.44 9.52 5.64
N LYS A 251 5.27 8.60 5.15
CA LYS A 251 5.16 8.04 3.80
C LYS A 251 4.94 6.54 3.84
N ALA A 252 4.21 6.06 2.83
CA ALA A 252 4.10 4.63 2.58
C ALA A 252 5.47 4.04 2.23
N ALA A 253 5.74 2.85 2.74
CA ALA A 253 6.93 2.08 2.40
C ALA A 253 6.67 0.58 2.49
N ILE A 254 7.43 -0.19 1.72
CA ILE A 254 7.63 -1.62 1.93
C ILE A 254 9.03 -1.80 2.51
N ILE A 255 9.09 -2.34 3.72
CA ILE A 255 10.35 -2.57 4.43
C ILE A 255 10.53 -4.04 4.76
N LYS A 256 11.78 -4.46 4.95
CA LYS A 256 12.12 -5.73 5.57
C LYS A 256 12.65 -5.47 6.97
N ALA A 257 12.00 -6.06 7.97
CA ALA A 257 12.33 -5.85 9.37
C ALA A 257 12.10 -7.12 10.21
N ARG A 258 12.80 -7.21 11.33
CA ARG A 258 12.65 -8.29 12.31
C ARG A 258 12.90 -7.80 13.72
N PHE A 259 12.38 -8.52 14.69
CA PHE A 259 12.81 -8.32 16.09
C PHE A 259 14.16 -8.99 16.34
N LEU A 260 14.96 -8.43 17.23
CA LEU A 260 16.18 -9.07 17.67
C LEU A 260 15.87 -10.18 18.69
N GLU A 261 16.56 -11.28 18.57
CA GLU A 261 16.41 -12.38 19.53
C GLU A 261 16.78 -11.93 20.95
N GLY A 262 15.93 -12.25 21.94
CA GLY A 262 16.13 -11.86 23.33
C GLY A 262 16.06 -10.36 23.61
N SER A 263 15.66 -9.52 22.65
CA SER A 263 15.55 -8.08 22.81
C SER A 263 14.59 -7.69 23.95
N LYS A 264 15.00 -6.69 24.73
CA LYS A 264 14.17 -6.04 25.75
C LYS A 264 13.28 -4.94 25.18
N ALA A 265 13.63 -4.45 23.99
CA ALA A 265 12.89 -3.40 23.29
C ALA A 265 11.61 -3.97 22.66
N MET A 266 10.52 -4.00 23.42
CA MET A 266 9.28 -4.72 23.08
C MET A 266 8.61 -4.28 21.77
N ARG A 267 8.80 -3.03 21.35
CA ARG A 267 8.17 -2.44 20.14
C ARG A 267 9.20 -2.01 19.10
N SER A 268 10.40 -2.55 19.15
CA SER A 268 11.53 -2.11 18.34
C SER A 268 12.02 -3.23 17.43
N MET A 269 12.17 -2.92 16.15
CA MET A 269 12.59 -3.83 15.10
C MET A 269 13.88 -3.31 14.45
N LEU A 270 14.76 -4.20 14.02
CA LEU A 270 15.85 -3.88 13.13
C LEU A 270 15.31 -3.87 11.69
N ILE A 271 15.50 -2.77 10.97
CA ILE A 271 15.19 -2.68 9.55
C ILE A 271 16.43 -3.11 8.77
N GLU A 272 16.24 -4.06 7.85
CA GLU A 272 17.31 -4.61 7.02
C GLU A 272 17.11 -4.36 5.52
N GLY A 273 15.96 -3.77 5.11
CA GLY A 273 15.69 -3.43 3.72
C GLY A 273 14.62 -2.36 3.54
N LEU A 274 14.76 -1.58 2.47
CA LEU A 274 13.74 -0.69 1.91
C LEU A 274 13.44 -1.18 0.49
N GLU A 275 12.32 -1.86 0.33
CA GLU A 275 11.96 -2.49 -0.94
C GLU A 275 11.24 -1.51 -1.87
N SER A 276 10.48 -0.55 -1.28
CA SER A 276 9.77 0.48 -2.02
C SER A 276 9.40 1.65 -1.11
N THR A 277 9.34 2.85 -1.67
CA THR A 277 8.79 4.06 -1.02
C THR A 277 7.30 4.24 -1.29
N MET A 278 6.63 3.19 -1.71
CA MET A 278 5.18 3.05 -1.89
C MET A 278 4.76 1.64 -1.46
N TRP A 279 3.45 1.34 -1.43
CA TRP A 279 2.97 -0.01 -1.11
C TRP A 279 2.93 -0.98 -2.30
N ALA A 280 3.53 -0.61 -3.41
CA ALA A 280 3.68 -1.44 -4.58
C ALA A 280 5.15 -1.67 -4.92
N PHE A 281 5.48 -2.85 -5.40
CA PHE A 281 6.79 -3.11 -5.96
C PHE A 281 6.87 -2.53 -7.37
N PRO A 282 7.92 -1.78 -7.70
CA PRO A 282 8.10 -1.28 -9.07
C PRO A 282 8.33 -2.41 -10.07
N ASN A 283 9.05 -3.44 -9.67
CA ASN A 283 9.36 -4.62 -10.48
C ASN A 283 8.81 -5.89 -9.81
N ASN A 284 8.80 -7.01 -10.54
CA ASN A 284 8.43 -8.30 -9.95
C ASN A 284 9.43 -8.65 -8.84
N PRO A 285 9.05 -8.60 -7.56
CA PRO A 285 9.97 -8.98 -6.50
C PRO A 285 10.27 -10.47 -6.67
N ARG A 286 11.55 -10.83 -6.67
CA ARG A 286 11.95 -12.24 -6.64
C ARG A 286 11.26 -12.87 -5.44
N GLY A 287 10.56 -14.00 -5.66
CA GLY A 287 9.86 -14.69 -4.59
C GLY A 287 10.75 -14.83 -3.37
N ILE A 288 10.17 -14.78 -2.18
CA ILE A 288 10.87 -15.08 -0.93
C ILE A 288 11.29 -16.55 -1.09
N THR A 289 12.50 -16.79 -1.58
CA THR A 289 13.13 -18.10 -1.44
C THR A 289 13.34 -18.26 0.05
N GLU A 290 12.61 -19.21 0.64
CA GLU A 290 12.94 -19.73 1.96
C GLU A 290 14.44 -19.97 1.96
N SER A 291 15.16 -19.33 2.89
CA SER A 291 16.59 -19.50 3.05
C SER A 291 16.85 -20.98 3.19
N GLU A 292 17.58 -21.58 2.23
CA GLU A 292 18.09 -22.93 2.40
C GLU A 292 18.83 -23.00 3.72
N PRO A 293 18.56 -24.02 4.57
CA PRO A 293 19.31 -24.19 5.80
C PRO A 293 20.78 -24.38 5.42
N SER A 294 21.63 -23.49 5.90
CA SER A 294 23.09 -23.58 5.77
C SER A 294 23.54 -24.92 6.29
N GLN A 295 24.13 -25.72 5.40
CA GLN A 295 24.82 -26.97 5.73
C GLN A 295 26.08 -26.71 6.54
#